data_14605abbb57da50b9a3d28865b4f3383
#
_entry.id   14605abbb57da50b9a3d28865b4f3383
#
_cell.length_a   1.000
_cell.length_b   1.000
_cell.length_c   1.000
_cell.angle_alpha   90.00
_cell.angle_beta   90.00
_cell.angle_gamma   90.00
#
_symmetry.space_group_name_H-M   'P 1'
#
loop_
_entity.id
_entity.type
_entity.pdbx_description
1 polymer ?
#
loop_
_entity_poly.entity_id
_entity_poly.type
_entity_poly.pdbx_seq_one_letter_code
_entity_poly.pdbx_strand_id
1 'polypeptide(L)'
;MSEETKIPETEAQETPKKEKKKPKKNSELEALKLELDAKNDQLMRTAAEFDNFKKRTEREKATIAEFAKAGLIKQLLPILDNIDRASAADHDSAEYIKGIEMIVKQFEAITTNMNIEEIAKPGDQFDPNFHEAVMHIEDDSFGENEIVDVLQKGYKIGDTVIRAAMVKVAN
;
A
#
# COMPACT_ATOMS: atom_id res chain seq x y z
N MET A 1 -8.87 -38.42 96.89
CA MET A 1 -10.01 -37.55 97.23
C MET A 1 -10.58 -37.12 95.89
N SER A 2 -11.53 -37.87 95.38
CA SER A 2 -12.98 -37.57 95.55
C SER A 2 -13.41 -36.53 94.53
N GLU A 3 -14.31 -36.59 93.66
CA GLU A 3 -15.55 -37.35 93.36
C GLU A 3 -16.00 -36.88 92.02
N GLU A 4 -16.28 -37.75 91.08
CA GLU A 4 -17.62 -38.14 90.60
C GLU A 4 -18.64 -37.05 90.44
N THR A 5 -19.20 -36.84 89.29
CA THR A 5 -20.61 -37.09 89.02
C THR A 5 -21.01 -36.81 87.56
N LYS A 6 -21.37 -37.88 86.85
CA LYS A 6 -22.62 -38.11 86.09
C LYS A 6 -23.12 -37.18 85.02
N ILE A 7 -23.35 -37.86 83.90
CA ILE A 7 -24.12 -37.70 82.66
C ILE A 7 -25.59 -37.24 82.91
N PRO A 8 -26.33 -36.59 81.94
CA PRO A 8 -27.01 -37.42 80.98
C PRO A 8 -27.05 -36.88 79.51
N GLU A 9 -27.21 -37.87 78.63
CA GLU A 9 -27.64 -37.81 77.22
C GLU A 9 -28.86 -36.91 77.01
N THR A 10 -28.88 -36.27 75.84
CA THR A 10 -30.10 -36.10 75.04
C THR A 10 -29.76 -36.06 73.55
N GLU A 11 -30.27 -37.03 72.85
CA GLU A 11 -30.37 -37.17 71.39
C GLU A 11 -31.09 -35.98 70.81
N ALA A 12 -30.68 -35.54 69.58
CA ALA A 12 -31.62 -35.27 68.51
C ALA A 12 -30.94 -34.85 67.21
N GLN A 13 -31.04 -35.71 66.24
CA GLN A 13 -31.39 -35.46 64.85
C GLN A 13 -30.37 -34.82 63.89
N GLU A 14 -29.84 -35.73 63.15
CA GLU A 14 -29.35 -35.57 61.80
C GLU A 14 -30.33 -34.80 60.91
N THR A 15 -29.79 -33.82 60.12
CA THR A 15 -30.39 -33.44 58.85
C THR A 15 -29.32 -33.48 57.75
N PRO A 16 -29.43 -34.36 56.76
CA PRO A 16 -28.55 -34.39 55.62
C PRO A 16 -29.09 -33.44 54.53
N LYS A 17 -28.42 -32.34 54.28
CA LYS A 17 -28.66 -31.56 53.07
C LYS A 17 -27.42 -30.82 52.65
N LYS A 18 -26.58 -31.47 51.80
CA LYS A 18 -25.67 -30.77 50.86
C LYS A 18 -24.91 -31.78 49.96
N GLU A 19 -25.61 -32.59 49.22
CA GLU A 19 -25.00 -33.39 48.14
C GLU A 19 -25.93 -33.50 46.94
N LYS A 20 -26.14 -32.41 46.21
CA LYS A 20 -26.78 -32.48 44.86
C LYS A 20 -26.40 -31.34 43.91
N LYS A 21 -25.26 -30.67 44.08
CA LYS A 21 -24.84 -29.60 43.12
C LYS A 21 -23.49 -29.84 42.42
N LYS A 22 -22.78 -30.95 42.66
CA LYS A 22 -21.46 -31.19 42.05
C LYS A 22 -21.48 -31.85 40.64
N PRO A 23 -22.43 -32.69 40.22
CA PRO A 23 -22.34 -33.31 38.90
C PRO A 23 -22.67 -32.38 37.73
N LYS A 24 -23.56 -31.40 37.89
CA LYS A 24 -23.90 -30.44 36.83
C LYS A 24 -22.77 -29.46 36.51
N LYS A 25 -22.04 -29.00 37.52
CA LYS A 25 -20.95 -28.04 37.35
C LYS A 25 -19.71 -28.62 36.66
N ASN A 26 -19.44 -29.90 36.86
CA ASN A 26 -18.37 -30.63 36.17
C ASN A 26 -18.70 -30.88 34.69
N SER A 27 -19.95 -31.21 34.37
CA SER A 27 -20.43 -31.43 33.01
C SER A 27 -20.39 -30.12 32.17
N GLU A 28 -20.77 -29.00 32.77
CA GLU A 28 -20.68 -27.67 32.13
C GLU A 28 -19.23 -27.25 31.90
N LEU A 29 -18.34 -27.58 32.83
CA LEU A 29 -16.92 -27.27 32.75
C LEU A 29 -16.19 -28.12 31.68
N GLU A 30 -16.57 -29.36 31.51
CA GLU A 30 -16.08 -30.23 30.43
C GLU A 30 -16.59 -29.78 29.07
N ALA A 31 -17.87 -29.40 28.95
CA ALA A 31 -18.43 -28.85 27.71
C ALA A 31 -17.72 -27.55 27.29
N LEU A 32 -17.46 -26.63 28.24
CA LEU A 32 -16.72 -25.41 28.00
C LEU A 32 -15.26 -25.62 27.58
N LYS A 33 -14.60 -26.65 28.13
CA LYS A 33 -13.24 -27.02 27.70
C LYS A 33 -13.24 -27.56 26.27
N LEU A 34 -14.18 -28.42 25.91
CA LEU A 34 -14.31 -28.91 24.54
C LEU A 34 -14.58 -27.77 23.53
N GLU A 35 -15.43 -26.84 23.92
CA GLU A 35 -15.69 -25.65 23.07
C GLU A 35 -14.43 -24.77 22.94
N LEU A 36 -13.68 -24.56 24.03
CA LEU A 36 -12.43 -23.80 24.02
C LEU A 36 -11.40 -24.47 23.12
N ASP A 37 -11.22 -25.78 23.23
CA ASP A 37 -10.28 -26.54 22.40
C ASP A 37 -10.68 -26.46 20.92
N ALA A 38 -11.96 -26.62 20.59
CA ALA A 38 -12.46 -26.46 19.23
C ALA A 38 -12.24 -25.05 18.68
N LYS A 39 -12.42 -24.02 19.51
CA LYS A 39 -12.13 -22.63 19.14
C LYS A 39 -10.64 -22.37 18.96
N ASN A 40 -9.79 -22.94 19.81
CA ASN A 40 -8.33 -22.86 19.66
C ASN A 40 -7.86 -23.52 18.36
N ASP A 41 -8.35 -24.72 18.05
CA ASP A 41 -8.04 -25.42 16.80
C ASP A 41 -8.49 -24.59 15.58
N GLN A 42 -9.69 -24.01 15.62
CA GLN A 42 -10.18 -23.14 14.57
C GLN A 42 -9.29 -21.91 14.41
N LEU A 43 -8.86 -21.29 15.52
CA LEU A 43 -7.99 -20.13 15.52
C LEU A 43 -6.61 -20.45 14.95
N MET A 44 -6.01 -21.56 15.36
CA MET A 44 -4.72 -22.04 14.83
C MET A 44 -4.80 -22.32 13.33
N ARG A 45 -5.88 -22.94 12.87
CA ARG A 45 -6.12 -23.22 11.46
C ARG A 45 -6.25 -21.90 10.65
N THR A 46 -7.08 -20.97 11.15
CA THR A 46 -7.26 -19.66 10.50
C THR A 46 -5.96 -18.87 10.44
N ALA A 47 -5.15 -18.90 11.51
CA ALA A 47 -3.85 -18.26 11.54
C ALA A 47 -2.89 -18.85 10.48
N ALA A 48 -2.87 -20.20 10.36
CA ALA A 48 -2.05 -20.86 9.34
C ALA A 48 -2.53 -20.55 7.91
N GLU A 49 -3.84 -20.51 7.69
CA GLU A 49 -4.43 -20.12 6.39
C GLU A 49 -4.10 -18.65 6.04
N PHE A 50 -4.16 -17.76 7.03
CA PHE A 50 -3.78 -16.35 6.86
C PHE A 50 -2.30 -16.16 6.51
N ASP A 51 -1.41 -16.89 7.18
CA ASP A 51 0.03 -16.87 6.86
C ASP A 51 0.31 -17.36 5.44
N ASN A 52 -0.38 -18.43 5.02
CA ASN A 52 -0.26 -18.93 3.66
C ASN A 52 -0.81 -17.93 2.64
N PHE A 53 -1.94 -17.30 2.93
CA PHE A 53 -2.52 -16.24 2.11
C PHE A 53 -1.55 -15.07 1.96
N LYS A 54 -0.98 -14.59 3.07
CA LYS A 54 0.00 -13.49 3.07
C LYS A 54 1.20 -13.80 2.18
N LYS A 55 1.82 -14.97 2.37
CA LYS A 55 2.97 -15.40 1.56
C LYS A 55 2.63 -15.52 0.07
N ARG A 56 1.44 -16.02 -0.25
CA ARG A 56 0.97 -16.10 -1.63
C ARG A 56 0.79 -14.71 -2.23
N THR A 57 0.10 -13.82 -1.52
CA THR A 57 -0.14 -12.44 -1.97
C THR A 57 1.16 -11.66 -2.19
N GLU A 58 2.17 -11.84 -1.35
CA GLU A 58 3.49 -11.22 -1.53
C GLU A 58 4.17 -11.71 -2.82
N ARG A 59 4.10 -13.03 -3.10
CA ARG A 59 4.64 -13.59 -4.36
C ARG A 59 3.88 -13.08 -5.58
N GLU A 60 2.55 -13.04 -5.51
CA GLU A 60 1.71 -12.52 -6.60
C GLU A 60 2.02 -11.04 -6.89
N LYS A 61 2.18 -10.21 -5.84
CA LYS A 61 2.58 -8.80 -5.99
C LYS A 61 3.96 -8.66 -6.67
N ALA A 62 4.93 -9.46 -6.26
CA ALA A 62 6.27 -9.46 -6.88
C ALA A 62 6.19 -9.83 -8.37
N THR A 63 5.43 -10.86 -8.70
CA THR A 63 5.22 -11.31 -10.08
C THR A 63 4.54 -10.23 -10.93
N ILE A 64 3.49 -9.59 -10.40
CA ILE A 64 2.79 -8.48 -11.08
C ILE A 64 3.75 -7.33 -11.36
N ALA A 65 4.59 -6.96 -10.38
CA ALA A 65 5.58 -5.89 -10.54
C ALA A 65 6.62 -6.23 -11.62
N GLU A 66 7.06 -7.49 -11.72
CA GLU A 66 7.97 -7.95 -12.78
C GLU A 66 7.31 -7.89 -14.15
N PHE A 67 6.07 -8.34 -14.27
CA PHE A 67 5.32 -8.25 -15.53
C PHE A 67 5.10 -6.81 -15.97
N ALA A 68 4.76 -5.90 -15.02
CA ALA A 68 4.59 -4.49 -15.32
C ALA A 68 5.89 -3.85 -15.83
N LYS A 69 7.04 -4.14 -15.19
CA LYS A 69 8.37 -3.70 -15.64
C LYS A 69 8.70 -4.24 -17.03
N ALA A 70 8.49 -5.53 -17.26
CA ALA A 70 8.75 -6.14 -18.57
C ALA A 70 7.87 -5.52 -19.66
N GLY A 71 6.59 -5.25 -19.36
CA GLY A 71 5.67 -4.56 -20.26
C GLY A 71 6.13 -3.16 -20.63
N LEU A 72 6.61 -2.38 -19.65
CA LEU A 72 7.18 -1.05 -19.88
C LEU A 72 8.44 -1.11 -20.75
N ILE A 73 9.39 -1.98 -20.39
CA ILE A 73 10.62 -2.13 -21.15
C ILE A 73 10.33 -2.53 -22.59
N LYS A 74 9.40 -3.46 -22.82
CA LYS A 74 9.00 -3.87 -24.18
C LYS A 74 8.50 -2.69 -25.04
N GLN A 75 7.84 -1.70 -24.43
CA GLN A 75 7.41 -0.49 -25.15
C GLN A 75 8.57 0.47 -25.42
N LEU A 76 9.61 0.47 -24.58
CA LEU A 76 10.79 1.33 -24.75
C LEU A 76 11.82 0.76 -25.74
N LEU A 77 11.86 -0.56 -25.97
CA LEU A 77 12.84 -1.17 -26.88
C LEU A 77 12.83 -0.56 -28.30
N PRO A 78 11.68 -0.29 -28.97
CA PRO A 78 11.67 0.35 -30.26
C PRO A 78 12.29 1.76 -30.28
N ILE A 79 12.23 2.46 -29.15
CA ILE A 79 12.88 3.78 -29.01
C ILE A 79 14.40 3.58 -29.01
N LEU A 80 14.92 2.61 -28.26
CA LEU A 80 16.35 2.28 -28.24
C LEU A 80 16.83 1.89 -29.64
N ASP A 81 16.09 1.05 -30.35
CA ASP A 81 16.43 0.66 -31.73
C ASP A 81 16.52 1.87 -32.68
N ASN A 82 15.63 2.86 -32.50
CA ASN A 82 15.66 4.10 -33.28
C ASN A 82 16.80 5.04 -32.88
N ILE A 83 17.14 5.09 -31.58
CA ILE A 83 18.31 5.84 -31.10
C ILE A 83 19.59 5.25 -31.71
N ASP A 84 19.75 3.92 -31.69
CA ASP A 84 20.90 3.24 -32.27
C ASP A 84 21.02 3.52 -33.77
N ARG A 85 19.88 3.50 -34.48
CA ARG A 85 19.85 3.83 -35.92
C ARG A 85 20.20 5.30 -36.18
N ALA A 86 19.66 6.23 -35.37
CA ALA A 86 19.95 7.64 -35.53
C ALA A 86 21.42 7.94 -35.19
N SER A 87 22.00 7.30 -34.16
CA SER A 87 23.40 7.51 -33.78
C SER A 87 24.41 7.00 -34.83
N ALA A 88 23.99 6.06 -35.69
CA ALA A 88 24.80 5.57 -36.81
C ALA A 88 24.72 6.44 -38.08
N ALA A 89 23.78 7.39 -38.12
CA ALA A 89 23.63 8.32 -39.25
C ALA A 89 24.54 9.54 -39.10
N ASP A 90 24.83 10.21 -40.20
CA ASP A 90 25.54 11.49 -40.18
C ASP A 90 24.67 12.58 -39.52
N HIS A 91 25.21 13.24 -38.50
CA HIS A 91 24.48 14.21 -37.65
C HIS A 91 23.93 15.42 -38.44
N ASP A 92 24.56 15.78 -39.56
CA ASP A 92 24.12 16.86 -40.43
C ASP A 92 23.11 16.42 -41.49
N SER A 93 22.75 15.15 -41.52
CA SER A 93 21.83 14.61 -42.51
C SER A 93 20.36 14.88 -42.17
N ALA A 94 19.53 15.08 -43.21
CA ALA A 94 18.08 15.15 -43.04
C ALA A 94 17.48 13.86 -42.46
N GLU A 95 18.15 12.73 -42.62
CA GLU A 95 17.77 11.44 -42.08
C GLU A 95 17.93 11.38 -40.56
N TYR A 96 19.02 11.98 -40.05
CA TYR A 96 19.23 12.11 -38.59
C TYR A 96 18.13 12.93 -37.94
N ILE A 97 17.81 14.13 -38.49
CA ILE A 97 16.74 14.99 -37.96
C ILE A 97 15.41 14.25 -37.93
N LYS A 98 15.07 13.57 -39.03
CA LYS A 98 13.85 12.77 -39.12
C LYS A 98 13.84 11.61 -38.12
N GLY A 99 14.98 10.97 -37.90
CA GLY A 99 15.14 9.93 -36.87
C GLY A 99 14.83 10.42 -35.48
N ILE A 100 15.35 11.60 -35.10
CA ILE A 100 15.07 12.21 -33.80
C ILE A 100 13.58 12.58 -33.66
N GLU A 101 12.96 13.16 -34.69
CA GLU A 101 11.52 13.45 -34.67
C GLU A 101 10.67 12.18 -34.44
N MET A 102 11.06 11.06 -35.05
CA MET A 102 10.37 9.78 -34.85
C MET A 102 10.52 9.28 -33.40
N ILE A 103 11.70 9.41 -32.79
CA ILE A 103 11.96 9.03 -31.42
C ILE A 103 11.04 9.85 -30.46
N VAL A 104 10.98 11.18 -30.66
CA VAL A 104 10.11 12.06 -29.86
C VAL A 104 8.64 11.64 -29.98
N LYS A 105 8.14 11.44 -31.21
CA LYS A 105 6.75 10.99 -31.44
C LYS A 105 6.43 9.64 -30.81
N GLN A 106 7.38 8.70 -30.86
CA GLN A 106 7.20 7.40 -30.22
C GLN A 106 7.13 7.52 -28.68
N PHE A 107 7.98 8.37 -28.11
CA PHE A 107 7.95 8.62 -26.68
C PHE A 107 6.63 9.26 -26.24
N GLU A 108 6.15 10.25 -26.99
CA GLU A 108 4.83 10.88 -26.76
C GLU A 108 3.68 9.89 -26.87
N ALA A 109 3.73 8.96 -27.85
CA ALA A 109 2.73 7.93 -27.98
C ALA A 109 2.72 6.96 -26.79
N ILE A 110 3.89 6.59 -26.25
CA ILE A 110 3.99 5.73 -25.06
C ILE A 110 3.44 6.46 -23.84
N THR A 111 3.80 7.71 -23.61
CA THR A 111 3.30 8.50 -22.47
C THR A 111 1.78 8.63 -22.53
N THR A 112 1.22 8.87 -23.70
CA THR A 112 -0.24 8.95 -23.92
C THR A 112 -0.91 7.60 -23.63
N ASN A 113 -0.38 6.50 -24.15
CA ASN A 113 -0.92 5.15 -23.92
C ASN A 113 -0.87 4.73 -22.45
N MET A 114 0.07 5.25 -21.70
CA MET A 114 0.21 5.00 -20.25
C MET A 114 -0.59 5.96 -19.39
N ASN A 115 -1.37 6.87 -19.99
CA ASN A 115 -2.09 7.93 -19.29
C ASN A 115 -1.16 8.79 -18.41
N ILE A 116 0.03 9.08 -18.88
CA ILE A 116 0.96 9.99 -18.23
C ILE A 116 0.56 11.41 -18.63
N GLU A 117 0.26 12.23 -17.65
CA GLU A 117 -0.14 13.63 -17.81
C GLU A 117 0.96 14.58 -17.33
N GLU A 118 1.18 15.66 -18.08
CA GLU A 118 2.03 16.78 -17.68
C GLU A 118 1.25 17.65 -16.68
N ILE A 119 1.89 18.02 -15.57
CA ILE A 119 1.20 18.63 -14.41
C ILE A 119 1.47 20.13 -14.23
N ALA A 120 2.26 20.76 -15.08
CA ALA A 120 2.53 22.19 -14.97
C ALA A 120 2.64 22.85 -16.34
N LYS A 121 2.04 24.03 -16.48
CA LYS A 121 2.16 24.90 -17.64
C LYS A 121 2.35 26.35 -17.16
N PRO A 122 3.02 27.20 -17.93
CA PRO A 122 3.02 28.63 -17.67
C PRO A 122 1.57 29.17 -17.62
N GLY A 123 1.26 29.97 -16.61
CA GLY A 123 -0.09 30.49 -16.36
C GLY A 123 -0.93 29.65 -15.38
N ASP A 124 -0.49 28.43 -14.99
CA ASP A 124 -1.17 27.64 -13.98
C ASP A 124 -0.88 28.20 -12.57
N GLN A 125 -1.77 27.91 -11.62
CA GLN A 125 -1.55 28.21 -10.21
C GLN A 125 -0.57 27.22 -9.60
N PHE A 126 0.32 27.69 -8.76
CA PHE A 126 1.26 26.84 -8.02
C PHE A 126 0.52 26.00 -6.98
N ASP A 127 0.76 24.69 -6.99
CA ASP A 127 0.29 23.73 -5.99
C ASP A 127 1.47 22.91 -5.45
N PRO A 128 1.77 23.00 -4.14
CA PRO A 128 2.89 22.27 -3.54
C PRO A 128 2.78 20.74 -3.65
N ASN A 129 1.60 20.18 -3.91
CA ASN A 129 1.42 18.74 -4.10
C ASN A 129 1.97 18.25 -5.44
N PHE A 130 2.06 19.13 -6.43
CA PHE A 130 2.44 18.82 -7.81
C PHE A 130 3.70 19.54 -8.28
N HIS A 131 4.01 20.69 -7.68
CA HIS A 131 5.03 21.59 -8.14
C HIS A 131 6.08 21.85 -7.07
N GLU A 132 7.33 22.06 -7.50
CA GLU A 132 8.44 22.49 -6.68
C GLU A 132 8.90 23.87 -7.17
N ALA A 133 8.69 24.90 -6.36
CA ALA A 133 9.12 26.27 -6.66
C ALA A 133 10.64 26.40 -6.42
N VAL A 134 11.41 26.49 -7.48
CA VAL A 134 12.88 26.62 -7.43
C VAL A 134 13.32 28.08 -7.49
N MET A 135 12.52 28.91 -8.15
CA MET A 135 12.77 30.35 -8.30
C MET A 135 11.47 31.11 -8.03
N HIS A 136 11.65 32.26 -7.38
CA HIS A 136 10.59 33.23 -7.14
C HIS A 136 10.98 34.58 -7.76
N ILE A 137 10.01 35.26 -8.37
CA ILE A 137 10.20 36.62 -8.91
C ILE A 137 9.06 37.52 -8.47
N GLU A 138 9.36 38.77 -8.31
CA GLU A 138 8.39 39.83 -8.11
C GLU A 138 8.15 40.52 -9.47
N ASP A 139 6.94 40.32 -10.04
CA ASP A 139 6.57 40.88 -11.34
C ASP A 139 5.06 41.13 -11.40
N ASP A 140 4.66 42.38 -11.40
CA ASP A 140 3.24 42.81 -11.40
C ASP A 140 2.43 42.35 -12.63
N SER A 141 3.10 41.81 -13.67
CA SER A 141 2.44 41.29 -14.87
C SER A 141 1.83 39.90 -14.69
N PHE A 142 2.15 39.20 -13.58
CA PHE A 142 1.65 37.89 -13.24
C PHE A 142 0.76 37.94 -11.99
N GLY A 143 -0.09 36.92 -11.85
CA GLY A 143 -0.92 36.76 -10.66
C GLY A 143 -0.11 36.26 -9.44
N GLU A 144 -0.73 36.31 -8.27
CA GLU A 144 -0.16 35.76 -7.04
C GLU A 144 -0.01 34.23 -7.15
N ASN A 145 1.21 33.73 -6.86
CA ASN A 145 1.57 32.32 -6.96
C ASN A 145 1.35 31.71 -8.37
N GLU A 146 1.46 32.51 -9.42
CA GLU A 146 1.34 32.01 -10.80
C GLU A 146 2.65 31.40 -11.27
N ILE A 147 2.57 30.28 -12.00
CA ILE A 147 3.73 29.65 -12.65
C ILE A 147 4.13 30.49 -13.86
N VAL A 148 5.28 31.11 -13.79
CA VAL A 148 5.84 31.92 -14.86
C VAL A 148 6.51 31.06 -15.93
N ASP A 149 7.26 30.05 -15.48
CA ASP A 149 8.00 29.15 -16.37
C ASP A 149 8.17 27.78 -15.76
N VAL A 150 8.30 26.76 -16.61
CA VAL A 150 8.52 25.37 -16.21
C VAL A 150 9.95 24.98 -16.55
N LEU A 151 10.82 24.98 -15.55
CA LEU A 151 12.23 24.64 -15.68
C LEU A 151 12.44 23.15 -15.92
N GLN A 152 11.59 22.31 -15.29
CA GLN A 152 11.55 20.87 -15.51
C GLN A 152 10.12 20.39 -15.48
N LYS A 153 9.70 19.70 -16.54
CA LYS A 153 8.36 19.14 -16.66
C LYS A 153 8.09 18.11 -15.58
N GLY A 154 6.94 18.21 -14.93
CA GLY A 154 6.41 17.21 -14.00
C GLY A 154 5.41 16.29 -14.66
N TYR A 155 5.27 15.10 -14.11
CA TYR A 155 4.39 14.07 -14.66
C TYR A 155 3.65 13.30 -13.57
N LYS A 156 2.39 12.90 -13.86
CA LYS A 156 1.57 12.03 -13.02
C LYS A 156 0.93 10.90 -13.82
N ILE A 157 0.53 9.85 -13.13
CA ILE A 157 -0.34 8.78 -13.66
C ILE A 157 -1.55 8.70 -12.73
N GLY A 158 -2.74 9.04 -13.25
CA GLY A 158 -3.93 9.16 -12.41
C GLY A 158 -3.68 10.15 -11.25
N ASP A 159 -3.82 9.69 -10.01
CA ASP A 159 -3.59 10.49 -8.80
C ASP A 159 -2.15 10.42 -8.27
N THR A 160 -1.28 9.62 -8.89
CA THR A 160 0.09 9.42 -8.42
C THR A 160 1.06 10.32 -9.16
N VAL A 161 1.72 11.23 -8.44
CA VAL A 161 2.80 12.04 -8.96
C VAL A 161 4.05 11.18 -9.15
N ILE A 162 4.56 11.10 -10.40
CA ILE A 162 5.80 10.40 -10.73
C ILE A 162 6.99 11.31 -10.45
N ARG A 163 6.85 12.57 -10.84
CA ARG A 163 7.85 13.64 -10.64
C ARG A 163 7.16 14.98 -10.56
N ALA A 164 7.43 15.75 -9.51
CA ALA A 164 6.97 17.13 -9.42
C ALA A 164 7.58 17.99 -10.54
N ALA A 165 6.85 19.00 -10.99
CA ALA A 165 7.40 19.98 -11.92
C ALA A 165 8.23 21.00 -11.17
N MET A 166 9.45 21.29 -11.65
CA MET A 166 10.25 22.40 -11.13
C MET A 166 9.85 23.69 -11.85
N VAL A 167 9.35 24.62 -11.11
CA VAL A 167 8.73 25.84 -11.66
C VAL A 167 9.34 27.11 -11.09
N LYS A 168 9.20 28.17 -11.85
CA LYS A 168 9.44 29.53 -11.45
C LYS A 168 8.09 30.19 -11.17
N VAL A 169 7.92 30.76 -9.99
CA VAL A 169 6.65 31.30 -9.49
C VAL A 169 6.78 32.82 -9.32
N ALA A 170 5.71 33.56 -9.63
CA ALA A 170 5.59 34.99 -9.39
C ALA A 170 4.86 35.29 -8.07
N ASN A 171 5.23 36.39 -7.40
CA ASN A 171 4.54 37.04 -6.26
C ASN A 171 4.18 36.08 -5.12
#